data_6a973e14c9d22f642ffbe0debfd769c8
#
_entry.id   6a973e14c9d22f642ffbe0debfd769c8
#
_cell.length_a   1.000
_cell.length_b   1.000
_cell.length_c   1.000
_cell.angle_alpha   90.00
_cell.angle_beta   90.00
_cell.angle_gamma   90.00
#
_symmetry.space_group_name_H-M   'P 1'
#
loop_
_entity.id
_entity.type
_entity.pdbx_description
1 polymer ?
#
loop_
_entity_poly.entity_id
_entity_poly.type
_entity_poly.pdbx_seq_one_letter_code
_entity_poly.pdbx_strand_id
1 'polypeptide(L)'
;MRDRIPARGQAAIIGNRTIKAFDHTLSTTFLISAVYPLGPAALILMPMLVGGVIDDLGFSEQQAGYVAAVEGMGLVLASWVAALWVRKVSWTSMLALGCIATALLNLLSANLDEYVPFLVVRFLAGFSGGSIFALTVAALGDNRHPDRAFGVAQVVQGAMMFVAFAAAPYILAQWTVGGLYYMLAAAAALMLLALPLFPSHGAQRIAVGGAGGDAPDYTALIWTGLIASFLFFSSIFGFWTYIERVGQAAGLATDSIGLALGISQFAAIVGAGAAAIASNRYGRAAPLILALGGQLLVLWLLVGRFTPATFYFGAGLFQALFVLANSYQLGVISKIDVKGNFLVLATGFQGLGSAVGPGIAASLIDHGDYSRINQMAALFCLVGMLMFLFVIHRTRHVGSPLAENRVSAAD
;
A
#
# COMPACT_ATOMS: atom_id res chain seq x y z
N MET A 1 1.68 -16.49 44.58
CA MET A 1 0.97 -17.39 43.66
C MET A 1 1.55 -17.14 42.30
N ARG A 2 2.39 -18.03 41.78
CA ARG A 2 3.08 -17.84 40.48
C ARG A 2 2.15 -18.36 39.40
N ASP A 3 1.57 -17.45 38.61
CA ASP A 3 0.77 -17.81 37.44
C ASP A 3 1.68 -18.45 36.38
N ARG A 4 1.46 -19.71 36.13
CA ARG A 4 2.15 -20.49 35.09
C ARG A 4 1.65 -20.02 33.74
N ILE A 5 2.56 -19.45 32.92
CA ILE A 5 2.34 -19.21 31.51
C ILE A 5 2.05 -20.57 30.85
N PRO A 6 0.91 -20.74 30.16
CA PRO A 6 0.61 -22.00 29.51
C PRO A 6 1.60 -22.28 28.37
N ALA A 7 2.08 -23.50 28.30
CA ALA A 7 2.99 -24.01 27.29
C ALA A 7 2.32 -24.04 25.91
N ARG A 8 3.15 -24.02 24.85
CA ARG A 8 2.81 -24.06 23.42
C ARG A 8 1.55 -24.90 23.13
N GLY A 9 0.58 -24.28 22.43
CA GLY A 9 -0.50 -24.99 21.73
C GLY A 9 -1.75 -25.32 22.57
N GLN A 10 -1.92 -24.77 23.77
CA GLN A 10 -3.16 -24.98 24.54
C GLN A 10 -4.23 -23.97 24.15
N ALA A 11 -5.35 -24.50 23.64
CA ALA A 11 -6.56 -23.71 23.39
C ALA A 11 -7.15 -23.27 24.74
N ALA A 12 -7.31 -21.96 24.95
CA ALA A 12 -8.04 -21.45 26.10
C ALA A 12 -9.55 -21.58 25.84
N ILE A 13 -10.25 -22.26 26.73
CA ILE A 13 -11.71 -22.40 26.69
C ILE A 13 -12.28 -21.23 27.49
N ILE A 14 -12.83 -20.23 26.80
CA ILE A 14 -13.59 -19.15 27.42
C ILE A 14 -15.05 -19.28 26.94
N GLY A 15 -15.91 -19.78 27.83
CA GLY A 15 -17.27 -20.11 27.46
C GLY A 15 -17.27 -21.18 26.35
N ASN A 16 -18.23 -21.87 25.98
CA ASN A 16 -18.28 -23.02 25.04
C ASN A 16 -17.61 -22.84 23.65
N ARG A 17 -16.58 -21.99 23.51
CA ARG A 17 -15.82 -21.73 22.27
C ARG A 17 -14.34 -22.00 22.47
N THR A 18 -13.83 -22.94 21.69
CA THR A 18 -12.38 -23.20 21.57
C THR A 18 -11.74 -22.03 20.84
N ILE A 19 -11.05 -21.15 21.55
CA ILE A 19 -10.26 -20.07 20.92
C ILE A 19 -8.91 -20.69 20.57
N LYS A 20 -8.62 -20.86 19.27
CA LYS A 20 -7.25 -21.16 18.82
C LYS A 20 -6.38 -19.95 19.21
N ALA A 21 -5.40 -20.17 20.09
CA ALA A 21 -4.39 -19.17 20.39
C ALA A 21 -3.70 -18.76 19.08
N PHE A 22 -3.35 -17.47 18.95
CA PHE A 22 -2.61 -16.98 17.78
C PHE A 22 -1.27 -17.74 17.72
N ASP A 23 -1.09 -18.56 16.67
CA ASP A 23 0.14 -19.32 16.50
C ASP A 23 1.19 -18.43 15.84
N HIS A 24 2.20 -18.02 16.60
CA HIS A 24 3.34 -17.22 16.13
C HIS A 24 4.36 -18.07 15.34
N THR A 25 3.96 -19.17 14.73
CA THR A 25 4.85 -19.99 13.90
C THR A 25 5.20 -19.30 12.59
N LEU A 26 6.32 -19.71 11.98
CA LEU A 26 6.73 -19.24 10.65
C LEU A 26 5.69 -19.59 9.59
N SER A 27 5.04 -20.76 9.70
CA SER A 27 4.00 -21.20 8.77
C SER A 27 2.77 -20.31 8.81
N THR A 28 2.29 -19.91 9.98
CA THR A 28 1.16 -18.96 10.11
C THR A 28 1.52 -17.59 9.56
N THR A 29 2.73 -17.10 9.83
CA THR A 29 3.21 -15.83 9.29
C THR A 29 3.26 -15.88 7.75
N PHE A 30 3.78 -16.96 7.16
CA PHE A 30 3.82 -17.14 5.72
C PHE A 30 2.43 -17.21 5.09
N LEU A 31 1.49 -17.90 5.75
CA LEU A 31 0.10 -17.98 5.29
C LEU A 31 -0.58 -16.60 5.26
N ILE A 32 -0.46 -15.82 6.35
CA ILE A 32 -1.00 -14.45 6.39
C ILE A 32 -0.34 -13.59 5.31
N SER A 33 0.98 -13.77 5.10
CA SER A 33 1.74 -13.07 4.06
C SER A 33 1.29 -13.43 2.65
N ALA A 34 0.79 -14.65 2.41
CA ALA A 34 0.24 -15.06 1.12
C ALA A 34 -1.15 -14.43 0.85
N VAL A 35 -1.92 -14.17 1.90
CA VAL A 35 -3.23 -13.48 1.79
C VAL A 35 -3.06 -11.97 1.64
N TYR A 36 -2.04 -11.39 2.28
CA TYR A 36 -1.81 -9.94 2.33
C TYR A 36 -1.85 -9.22 0.97
N PRO A 37 -1.23 -9.76 -0.12
CA PRO A 37 -1.24 -9.10 -1.42
C PRO A 37 -2.62 -8.98 -2.08
N LEU A 38 -3.59 -9.84 -1.73
CA LEU A 38 -4.92 -9.80 -2.33
C LEU A 38 -5.63 -8.45 -2.13
N GLY A 39 -5.37 -7.81 -0.98
CA GLY A 39 -6.00 -6.53 -0.69
C GLY A 39 -5.64 -5.45 -1.71
N PRO A 40 -4.36 -5.10 -1.86
CA PRO A 40 -3.92 -4.06 -2.79
C PRO A 40 -3.63 -4.58 -4.21
N ALA A 41 -3.89 -5.87 -4.54
CA ALA A 41 -3.47 -6.49 -5.81
C ALA A 41 -3.89 -5.68 -7.03
N ALA A 42 -5.15 -5.28 -7.12
CA ALA A 42 -5.65 -4.53 -8.26
C ALA A 42 -5.03 -3.13 -8.34
N LEU A 43 -4.82 -2.43 -7.21
CA LEU A 43 -4.14 -1.12 -7.20
C LEU A 43 -2.68 -1.22 -7.63
N ILE A 44 -2.00 -2.31 -7.27
CA ILE A 44 -0.61 -2.54 -7.71
C ILE A 44 -0.59 -2.85 -9.21
N LEU A 45 -1.51 -3.70 -9.70
CA LEU A 45 -1.67 -4.05 -11.12
C LEU A 45 -2.35 -2.95 -11.95
N MET A 46 -2.74 -1.83 -11.33
CA MET A 46 -3.51 -0.78 -11.99
C MET A 46 -2.94 -0.33 -13.34
N PRO A 47 -1.61 -0.22 -13.55
CA PRO A 47 -1.09 0.14 -14.87
C PRO A 47 -1.58 -0.79 -15.99
N MET A 48 -1.56 -2.11 -15.75
CA MET A 48 -2.01 -3.09 -16.75
C MET A 48 -3.53 -3.15 -16.87
N LEU A 49 -4.25 -2.93 -15.76
CA LEU A 49 -5.71 -2.89 -15.76
C LEU A 49 -6.24 -1.65 -16.52
N VAL A 50 -5.65 -0.47 -16.27
CA VAL A 50 -6.02 0.76 -16.97
C VAL A 50 -5.73 0.64 -18.46
N GLY A 51 -4.56 0.09 -18.82
CA GLY A 51 -4.24 -0.21 -20.21
C GLY A 51 -5.30 -1.08 -20.88
N GLY A 52 -5.61 -2.23 -20.27
CA GLY A 52 -6.60 -3.15 -20.81
C GLY A 52 -8.03 -2.59 -20.86
N VAL A 53 -8.45 -1.82 -19.85
CA VAL A 53 -9.77 -1.18 -19.84
C VAL A 53 -9.93 -0.17 -21.00
N ILE A 54 -8.86 0.56 -21.33
CA ILE A 54 -8.86 1.49 -22.47
C ILE A 54 -8.90 0.70 -23.78
N ASP A 55 -8.02 -0.28 -23.95
CA ASP A 55 -7.82 -0.97 -25.22
C ASP A 55 -8.96 -1.97 -25.54
N ASP A 56 -9.48 -2.67 -24.54
CA ASP A 56 -10.44 -3.76 -24.73
C ASP A 56 -11.91 -3.32 -24.52
N LEU A 57 -12.17 -2.44 -23.51
CA LEU A 57 -13.53 -1.97 -23.21
C LEU A 57 -13.86 -0.64 -23.87
N GLY A 58 -12.87 0.03 -24.51
CA GLY A 58 -13.06 1.29 -25.19
C GLY A 58 -13.36 2.46 -24.25
N PHE A 59 -13.03 2.35 -22.95
CA PHE A 59 -13.19 3.46 -22.03
C PHE A 59 -12.15 4.55 -22.35
N SER A 60 -12.53 5.80 -22.16
CA SER A 60 -11.57 6.89 -22.31
C SER A 60 -10.48 6.78 -21.23
N GLU A 61 -9.31 7.36 -21.51
CA GLU A 61 -8.20 7.43 -20.55
C GLU A 61 -8.64 8.06 -19.21
N GLN A 62 -9.52 9.05 -19.30
CA GLN A 62 -10.11 9.71 -18.14
C GLN A 62 -11.03 8.75 -17.36
N GLN A 63 -11.89 8.01 -18.06
CA GLN A 63 -12.78 7.02 -17.44
C GLN A 63 -11.98 5.92 -16.73
N ALA A 64 -10.91 5.43 -17.35
CA ALA A 64 -10.05 4.41 -16.77
C ALA A 64 -9.33 4.90 -15.48
N GLY A 65 -8.90 6.16 -15.44
CA GLY A 65 -8.33 6.74 -14.22
C GLY A 65 -9.36 6.93 -13.10
N TYR A 66 -10.62 7.23 -13.44
CA TYR A 66 -11.69 7.26 -12.44
C TYR A 66 -12.01 5.87 -11.90
N VAL A 67 -11.87 4.81 -12.71
CA VAL A 67 -11.96 3.42 -12.23
C VAL A 67 -10.90 3.18 -11.13
N ALA A 68 -9.66 3.57 -11.37
CA ALA A 68 -8.58 3.44 -10.39
C ALA A 68 -8.86 4.24 -9.10
N ALA A 69 -9.35 5.48 -9.25
CA ALA A 69 -9.69 6.35 -8.11
C ALA A 69 -10.81 5.77 -7.25
N VAL A 70 -11.87 5.28 -7.88
CA VAL A 70 -13.06 4.71 -7.19
C VAL A 70 -12.68 3.42 -6.47
N GLU A 71 -11.88 2.57 -7.08
CA GLU A 71 -11.38 1.34 -6.46
C GLU A 71 -10.48 1.64 -5.25
N GLY A 72 -9.55 2.59 -5.40
CA GLY A 72 -8.73 3.08 -4.30
C GLY A 72 -9.57 3.65 -3.15
N MET A 73 -10.63 4.40 -3.46
CA MET A 73 -11.56 4.93 -2.45
C MET A 73 -12.28 3.82 -1.70
N GLY A 74 -12.70 2.75 -2.39
CA GLY A 74 -13.27 1.55 -1.76
C GLY A 74 -12.31 0.95 -0.74
N LEU A 75 -11.04 0.78 -1.10
CA LEU A 75 -10.00 0.23 -0.23
C LEU A 75 -9.77 1.10 1.02
N VAL A 76 -9.69 2.42 0.84
CA VAL A 76 -9.51 3.38 1.95
C VAL A 76 -10.67 3.34 2.92
N LEU A 77 -11.90 3.41 2.41
CA LEU A 77 -13.11 3.35 3.24
C LEU A 77 -13.20 2.03 4.01
N ALA A 78 -12.88 0.90 3.37
CA ALA A 78 -12.83 -0.40 4.03
C ALA A 78 -11.82 -0.41 5.19
N SER A 79 -10.64 0.16 4.98
CA SER A 79 -9.59 0.24 6.00
C SER A 79 -10.03 1.08 7.21
N TRP A 80 -10.78 2.16 7.00
CA TRP A 80 -11.33 2.97 8.10
C TRP A 80 -12.45 2.24 8.83
N VAL A 81 -13.38 1.66 8.10
CA VAL A 81 -14.49 0.86 8.67
C VAL A 81 -13.96 -0.36 9.41
N ALA A 82 -12.83 -0.94 8.97
CA ALA A 82 -12.22 -2.08 9.66
C ALA A 82 -11.85 -1.81 11.12
N ALA A 83 -11.52 -0.57 11.47
CA ALA A 83 -11.27 -0.17 12.87
C ALA A 83 -12.45 -0.46 13.79
N LEU A 84 -13.69 -0.48 13.27
CA LEU A 84 -14.90 -0.73 14.04
C LEU A 84 -15.16 -2.21 14.33
N TRP A 85 -14.69 -3.11 13.47
CA TRP A 85 -15.04 -4.53 13.52
C TRP A 85 -13.87 -5.50 13.65
N VAL A 86 -12.66 -5.15 13.22
CA VAL A 86 -11.52 -6.08 13.11
C VAL A 86 -11.18 -6.81 14.41
N ARG A 87 -11.49 -6.22 15.56
CA ARG A 87 -11.30 -6.82 16.89
C ARG A 87 -12.55 -7.49 17.47
N LYS A 88 -13.70 -7.39 16.79
CA LYS A 88 -15.00 -7.84 17.34
C LYS A 88 -15.54 -9.08 16.64
N VAL A 89 -15.04 -9.40 15.44
CA VAL A 89 -15.56 -10.48 14.59
C VAL A 89 -14.54 -11.59 14.41
N SER A 90 -15.01 -12.76 14.00
CA SER A 90 -14.14 -13.86 13.60
C SER A 90 -13.33 -13.51 12.36
N TRP A 91 -12.01 -13.54 12.45
CA TRP A 91 -11.11 -13.25 11.35
C TRP A 91 -11.25 -14.23 10.18
N THR A 92 -11.44 -15.53 10.50
CA THR A 92 -11.68 -16.56 9.47
C THR A 92 -12.95 -16.30 8.68
N SER A 93 -14.05 -15.92 9.36
CA SER A 93 -15.33 -15.60 8.70
C SER A 93 -15.23 -14.34 7.84
N MET A 94 -14.54 -13.31 8.32
CA MET A 94 -14.34 -12.07 7.57
C MET A 94 -13.42 -12.28 6.36
N LEU A 95 -12.37 -13.10 6.50
CA LEU A 95 -11.52 -13.47 5.39
C LEU A 95 -12.30 -14.26 4.33
N ALA A 96 -13.14 -15.23 4.75
CA ALA A 96 -13.99 -15.99 3.84
C ALA A 96 -14.92 -15.06 3.05
N LEU A 97 -15.64 -14.18 3.76
CA LEU A 97 -16.53 -13.20 3.14
C LEU A 97 -15.78 -12.29 2.16
N GLY A 98 -14.63 -11.74 2.59
CA GLY A 98 -13.78 -10.90 1.76
C GLY A 98 -13.29 -11.62 0.50
N CYS A 99 -12.76 -12.84 0.63
CA CYS A 99 -12.29 -13.63 -0.52
C CYS A 99 -13.42 -13.97 -1.49
N ILE A 100 -14.60 -14.40 -0.99
CA ILE A 100 -15.77 -14.68 -1.82
C ILE A 100 -16.23 -13.42 -2.54
N ALA A 101 -16.39 -12.31 -1.82
CA ALA A 101 -16.81 -11.04 -2.41
C ALA A 101 -15.79 -10.54 -3.45
N THR A 102 -14.48 -10.59 -3.15
CA THR A 102 -13.43 -10.19 -4.10
C THR A 102 -13.46 -11.08 -5.35
N ALA A 103 -13.62 -12.39 -5.20
CA ALA A 103 -13.72 -13.31 -6.34
C ALA A 103 -14.94 -12.99 -7.21
N LEU A 104 -16.13 -12.88 -6.62
CA LEU A 104 -17.37 -12.59 -7.35
C LEU A 104 -17.33 -11.21 -8.04
N LEU A 105 -16.81 -10.17 -7.36
CA LEU A 105 -16.73 -8.83 -7.93
C LEU A 105 -15.71 -8.75 -9.08
N ASN A 106 -14.61 -9.48 -9.01
CA ASN A 106 -13.70 -9.60 -10.15
C ASN A 106 -14.29 -10.42 -11.29
N LEU A 107 -15.04 -11.52 -11.00
CA LEU A 107 -15.79 -12.24 -12.03
C LEU A 107 -16.84 -11.34 -12.72
N LEU A 108 -17.55 -10.52 -11.97
CA LEU A 108 -18.47 -9.52 -12.53
C LEU A 108 -17.72 -8.50 -13.39
N SER A 109 -16.61 -7.96 -12.90
CA SER A 109 -15.79 -7.00 -13.67
C SER A 109 -15.30 -7.56 -15.01
N ALA A 110 -14.97 -8.86 -15.05
CA ALA A 110 -14.52 -9.53 -16.28
C ALA A 110 -15.61 -9.61 -17.37
N ASN A 111 -16.88 -9.42 -17.02
CA ASN A 111 -18.04 -9.60 -17.90
C ASN A 111 -18.88 -8.31 -18.03
N LEU A 112 -18.38 -7.18 -17.54
CA LEU A 112 -19.05 -5.87 -17.63
C LEU A 112 -18.29 -4.97 -18.61
N ASP A 113 -19.03 -4.39 -19.55
CA ASP A 113 -18.55 -3.44 -20.54
C ASP A 113 -19.17 -2.03 -20.36
N GLU A 114 -20.22 -1.92 -19.55
CA GLU A 114 -20.87 -0.65 -19.26
C GLU A 114 -20.13 0.11 -18.14
N TYR A 115 -19.80 1.36 -18.38
CA TYR A 115 -18.96 2.19 -17.50
C TYR A 115 -19.50 2.36 -16.08
N VAL A 116 -20.79 2.73 -15.93
CA VAL A 116 -21.35 3.05 -14.59
C VAL A 116 -21.48 1.80 -13.71
N PRO A 117 -22.04 0.68 -14.18
CA PRO A 117 -22.02 -0.57 -13.43
C PRO A 117 -20.61 -1.04 -13.09
N PHE A 118 -19.67 -0.88 -14.04
CA PHE A 118 -18.25 -1.22 -13.82
C PHE A 118 -17.65 -0.42 -12.66
N LEU A 119 -17.86 0.91 -12.61
CA LEU A 119 -17.40 1.75 -11.48
C LEU A 119 -17.93 1.26 -10.13
N VAL A 120 -19.23 0.92 -10.05
CA VAL A 120 -19.84 0.44 -8.81
C VAL A 120 -19.19 -0.88 -8.37
N VAL A 121 -19.00 -1.79 -9.31
CA VAL A 121 -18.36 -3.09 -9.04
C VAL A 121 -16.90 -2.90 -8.61
N ARG A 122 -16.15 -2.00 -9.23
CA ARG A 122 -14.76 -1.70 -8.85
C ARG A 122 -14.66 -1.05 -7.46
N PHE A 123 -15.59 -0.15 -7.10
CA PHE A 123 -15.68 0.39 -5.74
C PHE A 123 -15.87 -0.73 -4.71
N LEU A 124 -16.83 -1.62 -4.95
CA LEU A 124 -17.12 -2.74 -4.04
C LEU A 124 -15.95 -3.74 -3.99
N ALA A 125 -15.27 -3.98 -5.12
CA ALA A 125 -14.06 -4.81 -5.17
C ALA A 125 -12.92 -4.20 -4.36
N GLY A 126 -12.69 -2.88 -4.49
CA GLY A 126 -11.75 -2.13 -3.66
C GLY A 126 -12.10 -2.21 -2.17
N PHE A 127 -13.39 -2.07 -1.83
CA PHE A 127 -13.86 -2.19 -0.44
C PHE A 127 -13.65 -3.60 0.13
N SER A 128 -13.92 -4.63 -0.66
CA SER A 128 -13.68 -6.02 -0.26
C SER A 128 -12.19 -6.32 -0.08
N GLY A 129 -11.35 -5.93 -1.05
CA GLY A 129 -9.89 -6.05 -0.97
C GLY A 129 -9.32 -5.28 0.23
N GLY A 130 -9.78 -4.06 0.47
CA GLY A 130 -9.39 -3.24 1.63
C GLY A 130 -9.74 -3.89 2.97
N SER A 131 -10.87 -4.61 3.05
CA SER A 131 -11.25 -5.38 4.24
C SER A 131 -10.28 -6.54 4.50
N ILE A 132 -9.87 -7.28 3.45
CA ILE A 132 -8.85 -8.33 3.53
C ILE A 132 -7.50 -7.71 3.95
N PHE A 133 -7.12 -6.58 3.37
CA PHE A 133 -5.88 -5.88 3.68
C PHE A 133 -5.82 -5.45 5.14
N ALA A 134 -6.86 -4.79 5.64
CA ALA A 134 -6.93 -4.36 7.04
C ALA A 134 -6.85 -5.54 8.02
N LEU A 135 -7.50 -6.66 7.69
CA LEU A 135 -7.46 -7.89 8.48
C LEU A 135 -6.04 -8.47 8.53
N THR A 136 -5.38 -8.59 7.38
CA THR A 136 -4.03 -9.15 7.29
C THR A 136 -2.99 -8.25 7.94
N VAL A 137 -3.11 -6.92 7.81
CA VAL A 137 -2.28 -5.94 8.53
C VAL A 137 -2.44 -6.10 10.05
N ALA A 138 -3.67 -6.25 10.54
CA ALA A 138 -3.92 -6.50 11.95
C ALA A 138 -3.29 -7.82 12.42
N ALA A 139 -3.39 -8.88 11.61
CA ALA A 139 -2.83 -10.20 11.91
C ALA A 139 -1.29 -10.20 11.92
N LEU A 140 -0.66 -9.51 10.97
CA LEU A 140 0.80 -9.32 10.93
C LEU A 140 1.27 -8.48 12.12
N GLY A 141 0.51 -7.44 12.48
CA GLY A 141 0.81 -6.57 13.63
C GLY A 141 0.68 -7.28 14.98
N ASP A 142 -0.13 -8.33 15.08
CA ASP A 142 -0.27 -9.16 16.29
C ASP A 142 0.80 -10.26 16.39
N ASN A 143 1.71 -10.35 15.41
CA ASN A 143 2.82 -11.28 15.46
C ASN A 143 3.80 -10.93 16.59
N ARG A 144 4.50 -11.94 17.14
CA ARG A 144 5.55 -11.76 18.16
C ARG A 144 6.70 -10.85 17.66
N HIS A 145 6.99 -10.90 16.36
CA HIS A 145 8.00 -10.07 15.69
C HIS A 145 7.36 -9.37 14.47
N PRO A 146 6.59 -8.28 14.70
CA PRO A 146 5.83 -7.62 13.62
C PRO A 146 6.69 -7.19 12.45
N ASP A 147 7.87 -6.60 12.72
CA ASP A 147 8.78 -6.11 11.67
C ASP A 147 9.22 -7.23 10.72
N ARG A 148 9.52 -8.42 11.29
CA ARG A 148 9.85 -9.60 10.49
C ARG A 148 8.65 -10.12 9.71
N ALA A 149 7.46 -10.11 10.32
CA ALA A 149 6.23 -10.57 9.67
C ALA A 149 5.87 -9.67 8.47
N PHE A 150 5.94 -8.35 8.64
CA PHE A 150 5.76 -7.41 7.51
C PHE A 150 6.85 -7.55 6.46
N GLY A 151 8.11 -7.78 6.85
CA GLY A 151 9.20 -8.04 5.90
C GLY A 151 8.92 -9.28 5.04
N VAL A 152 8.45 -10.39 5.62
CA VAL A 152 8.05 -11.59 4.89
C VAL A 152 6.87 -11.29 3.97
N ALA A 153 5.85 -10.55 4.44
CA ALA A 153 4.69 -10.19 3.65
C ALA A 153 5.08 -9.36 2.41
N GLN A 154 6.00 -8.42 2.54
CA GLN A 154 6.50 -7.61 1.43
C GLN A 154 7.26 -8.44 0.39
N VAL A 155 8.08 -9.41 0.82
CA VAL A 155 8.78 -10.32 -0.10
C VAL A 155 7.77 -11.19 -0.86
N VAL A 156 6.79 -11.77 -0.16
CA VAL A 156 5.74 -12.59 -0.78
C VAL A 156 4.90 -11.75 -1.75
N GLN A 157 4.52 -10.53 -1.36
CA GLN A 157 3.81 -9.60 -2.25
C GLN A 157 4.63 -9.29 -3.50
N GLY A 158 5.91 -8.94 -3.34
CA GLY A 158 6.80 -8.66 -4.46
C GLY A 158 6.88 -9.82 -5.45
N ALA A 159 7.03 -11.06 -4.93
CA ALA A 159 7.08 -12.27 -5.76
C ALA A 159 5.75 -12.54 -6.49
N MET A 160 4.61 -12.43 -5.80
CA MET A 160 3.29 -12.62 -6.41
C MET A 160 3.01 -11.55 -7.47
N MET A 161 3.31 -10.29 -7.19
CA MET A 161 3.11 -9.20 -8.15
C MET A 161 4.08 -9.29 -9.34
N PHE A 162 5.32 -9.74 -9.14
CA PHE A 162 6.21 -10.04 -10.25
C PHE A 162 5.60 -11.06 -11.21
N VAL A 163 5.08 -12.17 -10.69
CA VAL A 163 4.42 -13.19 -11.52
C VAL A 163 3.20 -12.62 -12.23
N ALA A 164 2.39 -11.81 -11.52
CA ALA A 164 1.19 -11.20 -12.09
C ALA A 164 1.52 -10.21 -13.22
N PHE A 165 2.52 -9.33 -13.04
CA PHE A 165 2.96 -8.41 -14.08
C PHE A 165 3.62 -9.12 -15.27
N ALA A 166 4.42 -10.16 -15.04
CA ALA A 166 5.03 -10.94 -16.10
C ALA A 166 3.99 -11.72 -16.93
N ALA A 167 2.90 -12.18 -16.29
CA ALA A 167 1.82 -12.89 -16.96
C ALA A 167 0.82 -11.92 -17.64
N ALA A 168 0.69 -10.69 -17.16
CA ALA A 168 -0.35 -9.76 -17.61
C ALA A 168 -0.34 -9.50 -19.13
N PRO A 169 0.78 -9.25 -19.81
CA PRO A 169 0.79 -9.06 -21.27
C PRO A 169 0.26 -10.28 -22.03
N TYR A 170 0.64 -11.49 -21.60
CA TYR A 170 0.16 -12.72 -22.21
C TYR A 170 -1.33 -12.92 -22.00
N ILE A 171 -1.84 -12.62 -20.79
CA ILE A 171 -3.24 -12.72 -20.45
C ILE A 171 -4.07 -11.72 -21.28
N LEU A 172 -3.61 -10.47 -21.37
CA LEU A 172 -4.24 -9.42 -22.18
C LEU A 172 -4.32 -9.84 -23.67
N ALA A 173 -3.26 -10.40 -24.22
CA ALA A 173 -3.22 -10.83 -25.61
C ALA A 173 -4.17 -11.99 -25.93
N GLN A 174 -4.48 -12.88 -24.95
CA GLN A 174 -5.32 -14.06 -25.17
C GLN A 174 -6.77 -13.88 -24.70
N TRP A 175 -6.99 -13.15 -23.62
CA TRP A 175 -8.29 -13.09 -22.93
C TRP A 175 -8.71 -11.67 -22.55
N THR A 176 -8.10 -10.65 -23.15
CA THR A 176 -8.39 -9.24 -22.88
C THR A 176 -8.22 -8.86 -21.41
N VAL A 177 -8.64 -7.68 -21.01
CA VAL A 177 -8.64 -7.23 -19.59
C VAL A 177 -9.47 -8.12 -18.68
N GLY A 178 -10.51 -8.76 -19.23
CA GLY A 178 -11.32 -9.76 -18.50
C GLY A 178 -10.47 -10.88 -17.92
N GLY A 179 -9.42 -11.33 -18.67
CA GLY A 179 -8.47 -12.32 -18.18
C GLY A 179 -7.71 -11.91 -16.92
N LEU A 180 -7.34 -10.63 -16.79
CA LEU A 180 -6.70 -10.11 -15.56
C LEU A 180 -7.67 -10.15 -14.37
N TYR A 181 -8.95 -9.82 -14.59
CA TYR A 181 -9.95 -9.92 -13.54
C TYR A 181 -10.25 -11.39 -13.18
N TYR A 182 -10.24 -12.32 -14.13
CA TYR A 182 -10.32 -13.76 -13.84
C TYR A 182 -9.12 -14.24 -13.03
N MET A 183 -7.91 -13.76 -13.32
CA MET A 183 -6.71 -14.05 -12.53
C MET A 183 -6.86 -13.58 -11.08
N LEU A 184 -7.33 -12.34 -10.87
CA LEU A 184 -7.60 -11.79 -9.53
C LEU A 184 -8.69 -12.57 -8.80
N ALA A 185 -9.77 -12.98 -9.51
CA ALA A 185 -10.82 -13.80 -8.95
C ALA A 185 -10.31 -15.18 -8.53
N ALA A 186 -9.51 -15.84 -9.38
CA ALA A 186 -8.90 -17.13 -9.09
C ALA A 186 -7.94 -17.05 -7.89
N ALA A 187 -7.13 -15.99 -7.80
CA ALA A 187 -6.26 -15.76 -6.66
C ALA A 187 -7.06 -15.63 -5.35
N ALA A 188 -8.14 -14.85 -5.35
CA ALA A 188 -9.02 -14.72 -4.19
C ALA A 188 -9.71 -16.04 -3.82
N ALA A 189 -10.20 -16.80 -4.80
CA ALA A 189 -10.81 -18.11 -4.60
C ALA A 189 -9.81 -19.13 -4.04
N LEU A 190 -8.56 -19.12 -4.53
CA LEU A 190 -7.49 -20.00 -4.04
C LEU A 190 -7.20 -19.76 -2.56
N MET A 191 -7.28 -18.52 -2.09
CA MET A 191 -7.05 -18.19 -0.68
C MET A 191 -8.15 -18.72 0.26
N LEU A 192 -9.31 -19.14 -0.25
CA LEU A 192 -10.30 -19.86 0.57
C LEU A 192 -9.74 -21.19 1.10
N LEU A 193 -8.80 -21.80 0.40
CA LEU A 193 -8.11 -23.01 0.86
C LEU A 193 -7.25 -22.76 2.10
N ALA A 194 -6.85 -21.53 2.34
CA ALA A 194 -6.06 -21.11 3.50
C ALA A 194 -6.91 -20.92 4.78
N LEU A 195 -8.25 -20.83 4.67
CA LEU A 195 -9.15 -20.55 5.79
C LEU A 195 -8.99 -21.47 7.00
N PRO A 196 -8.84 -22.82 6.83
CA PRO A 196 -8.72 -23.72 7.98
C PRO A 196 -7.47 -23.45 8.82
N LEU A 197 -6.45 -22.85 8.21
CA LEU A 197 -5.16 -22.55 8.85
C LEU A 197 -5.06 -21.10 9.34
N PHE A 198 -6.02 -20.25 8.94
CA PHE A 198 -6.00 -18.84 9.32
C PHE A 198 -6.48 -18.64 10.76
N PRO A 199 -5.85 -17.73 11.55
CA PRO A 199 -6.26 -17.51 12.94
C PRO A 199 -7.69 -16.94 13.00
N SER A 200 -8.47 -17.44 13.98
CA SER A 200 -9.88 -17.03 14.12
C SER A 200 -10.07 -15.70 14.82
N HIS A 201 -9.11 -15.27 15.65
CA HIS A 201 -9.16 -14.01 16.42
C HIS A 201 -7.75 -13.46 16.62
N GLY A 202 -7.66 -12.13 16.78
CA GLY A 202 -6.40 -11.45 17.08
C GLY A 202 -6.03 -11.48 18.57
N ALA A 203 -4.80 -11.08 18.88
CA ALA A 203 -4.37 -10.87 20.25
C ALA A 203 -5.18 -9.74 20.90
N GLN A 204 -5.61 -9.93 22.14
CA GLN A 204 -6.22 -8.86 22.92
C GLN A 204 -5.10 -7.89 23.34
N ARG A 205 -5.04 -6.72 22.70
CA ARG A 205 -4.16 -5.65 23.17
C ARG A 205 -4.87 -4.88 24.27
N ILE A 206 -4.31 -4.92 25.48
CA ILE A 206 -4.66 -3.96 26.54
C ILE A 206 -4.14 -2.61 26.07
N ALA A 207 -5.04 -1.64 25.90
CA ALA A 207 -4.66 -0.26 25.58
C ALA A 207 -3.80 0.25 26.75
N VAL A 208 -2.51 0.42 26.53
CA VAL A 208 -1.63 1.12 27.46
C VAL A 208 -2.00 2.59 27.30
N GLY A 209 -2.66 3.15 28.32
CA GLY A 209 -3.04 4.56 28.34
C GLY A 209 -1.81 5.43 28.17
N GLY A 210 -1.84 6.30 27.16
CA GLY A 210 -0.76 7.24 26.92
C GLY A 210 -0.60 8.19 28.12
N ALA A 211 0.62 8.35 28.58
CA ALA A 211 0.97 9.31 29.61
C ALA A 211 0.61 10.72 29.12
N GLY A 212 -0.37 11.37 29.78
CA GLY A 212 -0.68 12.76 29.60
C GLY A 212 0.35 13.62 30.30
N GLY A 213 1.31 14.13 29.56
CA GLY A 213 2.21 15.21 30.01
C GLY A 213 1.93 16.48 29.18
N ASP A 214 2.28 17.64 29.69
CA ASP A 214 2.26 18.93 28.99
C ASP A 214 3.32 18.95 27.87
N ALA A 215 3.03 18.21 26.78
CA ALA A 215 3.90 18.19 25.61
C ALA A 215 3.63 19.42 24.74
N PRO A 216 4.66 20.02 24.12
CA PRO A 216 4.50 21.13 23.19
C PRO A 216 3.47 20.81 22.11
N ASP A 217 2.66 21.79 21.75
CA ASP A 217 1.62 21.62 20.72
C ASP A 217 2.25 21.69 19.31
N TYR A 218 2.46 20.52 18.71
CA TYR A 218 2.94 20.37 17.33
C TYR A 218 1.79 20.15 16.34
N THR A 219 0.54 20.35 16.71
CA THR A 219 -0.63 20.03 15.90
C THR A 219 -0.55 20.60 14.48
N ALA A 220 -0.17 21.87 14.31
CA ALA A 220 -0.03 22.48 12.99
C ALA A 220 1.07 21.83 12.13
N LEU A 221 2.19 21.43 12.73
CA LEU A 221 3.27 20.74 12.03
C LEU A 221 2.89 19.32 11.66
N ILE A 222 2.11 18.65 12.49
CA ILE A 222 1.58 17.30 12.20
C ILE A 222 0.63 17.38 10.99
N TRP A 223 -0.30 18.33 10.98
CA TRP A 223 -1.19 18.54 9.82
C TRP A 223 -0.41 18.84 8.54
N THR A 224 0.65 19.65 8.63
CA THR A 224 1.57 19.89 7.49
C THR A 224 2.17 18.59 6.98
N GLY A 225 2.64 17.69 7.85
CA GLY A 225 3.17 16.38 7.50
C GLY A 225 2.12 15.45 6.89
N LEU A 226 0.87 15.47 7.39
CA LEU A 226 -0.24 14.67 6.85
C LEU A 226 -0.60 15.11 5.43
N ILE A 227 -0.72 16.43 5.19
CA ILE A 227 -0.99 16.99 3.86
C ILE A 227 0.16 16.69 2.91
N ALA A 228 1.41 16.78 3.38
CA ALA A 228 2.58 16.42 2.58
C ALA A 228 2.57 14.94 2.18
N SER A 229 2.16 14.03 3.08
CA SER A 229 1.99 12.61 2.78
C SER A 229 0.88 12.38 1.76
N PHE A 230 -0.27 13.06 1.89
CA PHE A 230 -1.35 13.01 0.92
C PHE A 230 -0.89 13.43 -0.48
N LEU A 231 -0.18 14.57 -0.59
CA LEU A 231 0.36 15.05 -1.88
C LEU A 231 1.35 14.06 -2.49
N PHE A 232 2.27 13.53 -1.68
CA PHE A 232 3.23 12.54 -2.15
C PHE A 232 2.54 11.27 -2.67
N PHE A 233 1.58 10.71 -1.94
CA PHE A 233 0.84 9.53 -2.38
C PHE A 233 -0.02 9.83 -3.61
N SER A 234 -0.61 11.01 -3.71
CA SER A 234 -1.31 11.45 -4.93
C SER A 234 -0.37 11.54 -6.14
N SER A 235 0.86 12.03 -5.95
CA SER A 235 1.91 12.04 -6.98
C SER A 235 2.23 10.62 -7.45
N ILE A 236 2.55 9.73 -6.49
CA ILE A 236 2.98 8.36 -6.78
C ILE A 236 1.88 7.57 -7.50
N PHE A 237 0.67 7.52 -6.94
CA PHE A 237 -0.40 6.70 -7.49
C PHE A 237 -1.05 7.32 -8.73
N GLY A 238 -1.05 8.65 -8.85
CA GLY A 238 -1.46 9.32 -10.08
C GLY A 238 -0.57 8.96 -11.27
N PHE A 239 0.76 8.99 -11.10
CA PHE A 239 1.70 8.58 -12.13
C PHE A 239 1.70 7.06 -12.35
N TRP A 240 1.71 6.26 -11.25
CA TRP A 240 1.71 4.80 -11.33
C TRP A 240 0.56 4.25 -12.17
N THR A 241 -0.63 4.81 -12.02
CA THR A 241 -1.84 4.39 -12.76
C THR A 241 -1.64 4.41 -14.27
N TYR A 242 -0.85 5.35 -14.79
CA TYR A 242 -0.63 5.54 -16.22
C TYR A 242 0.77 5.19 -16.71
N ILE A 243 1.66 4.64 -15.85
CA ILE A 243 3.06 4.37 -16.22
C ILE A 243 3.17 3.39 -17.41
N GLU A 244 2.22 2.48 -17.56
CA GLU A 244 2.11 1.57 -18.69
C GLU A 244 1.82 2.36 -19.98
N ARG A 245 0.86 3.29 -19.95
CA ARG A 245 0.53 4.17 -21.07
C ARG A 245 1.68 5.08 -21.45
N VAL A 246 2.40 5.61 -20.47
CA VAL A 246 3.63 6.40 -20.67
C VAL A 246 4.69 5.55 -21.40
N GLY A 247 4.84 4.29 -21.03
CA GLY A 247 5.74 3.34 -21.71
C GLY A 247 5.31 3.06 -23.15
N GLN A 248 4.03 2.81 -23.40
CA GLN A 248 3.48 2.60 -24.75
C GLN A 248 3.61 3.84 -25.63
N ALA A 249 3.32 5.03 -25.11
CA ALA A 249 3.48 6.30 -25.84
C ALA A 249 4.96 6.56 -26.24
N ALA A 250 5.92 6.02 -25.47
CA ALA A 250 7.34 6.02 -25.82
C ALA A 250 7.72 4.96 -26.85
N GLY A 251 6.80 4.08 -27.26
CA GLY A 251 7.01 3.03 -28.26
C GLY A 251 7.52 1.69 -27.68
N LEU A 252 7.36 1.46 -26.38
CA LEU A 252 7.73 0.19 -25.75
C LEU A 252 6.64 -0.87 -25.96
N ALA A 253 7.06 -2.12 -26.14
CA ALA A 253 6.15 -3.25 -26.22
C ALA A 253 5.56 -3.60 -24.83
N THR A 254 4.30 -4.03 -24.79
CA THR A 254 3.55 -4.32 -23.55
C THR A 254 4.23 -5.41 -22.70
N ASP A 255 4.83 -6.42 -23.33
CA ASP A 255 5.58 -7.47 -22.63
C ASP A 255 6.82 -6.92 -21.91
N SER A 256 7.55 -6.02 -22.55
CA SER A 256 8.68 -5.32 -21.95
C SER A 256 8.26 -4.45 -20.77
N ILE A 257 7.14 -3.74 -20.92
CA ILE A 257 6.56 -2.92 -19.84
C ILE A 257 6.15 -3.80 -18.67
N GLY A 258 5.38 -4.88 -18.90
CA GLY A 258 4.95 -5.80 -17.86
C GLY A 258 6.12 -6.40 -17.08
N LEU A 259 7.18 -6.83 -17.79
CA LEU A 259 8.38 -7.37 -17.14
C LEU A 259 9.11 -6.30 -16.31
N ALA A 260 9.25 -5.07 -16.81
CA ALA A 260 9.87 -3.96 -16.07
C ALA A 260 9.09 -3.63 -14.78
N LEU A 261 7.77 -3.55 -14.85
CA LEU A 261 6.90 -3.30 -13.69
C LEU A 261 6.95 -4.46 -12.70
N GLY A 262 7.03 -5.70 -13.18
CA GLY A 262 7.25 -6.88 -12.35
C GLY A 262 8.57 -6.82 -11.58
N ILE A 263 9.68 -6.58 -12.26
CA ILE A 263 11.02 -6.46 -11.65
C ILE A 263 11.04 -5.31 -10.64
N SER A 264 10.34 -4.21 -10.90
CA SER A 264 10.27 -3.06 -10.00
C SER A 264 9.71 -3.41 -8.61
N GLN A 265 8.87 -4.45 -8.50
CA GLN A 265 8.32 -4.89 -7.20
C GLN A 265 9.43 -5.38 -6.25
N PHE A 266 10.51 -5.97 -6.76
CA PHE A 266 11.66 -6.34 -5.93
C PHE A 266 12.49 -5.12 -5.53
N ALA A 267 12.52 -4.07 -6.34
CA ALA A 267 13.24 -2.84 -6.00
C ALA A 267 12.62 -2.14 -4.77
N ALA A 268 11.32 -2.32 -4.49
CA ALA A 268 10.68 -1.87 -3.27
C ALA A 268 11.35 -2.45 -2.00
N ILE A 269 11.79 -3.73 -2.05
CA ILE A 269 12.51 -4.39 -0.96
C ILE A 269 13.88 -3.74 -0.75
N VAL A 270 14.55 -3.36 -1.84
CA VAL A 270 15.83 -2.62 -1.75
C VAL A 270 15.63 -1.28 -1.08
N GLY A 271 14.56 -0.55 -1.41
CA GLY A 271 14.20 0.71 -0.76
C GLY A 271 13.94 0.57 0.74
N ALA A 272 13.21 -0.47 1.15
CA ALA A 272 12.97 -0.79 2.56
C ALA A 272 14.25 -1.15 3.29
N GLY A 273 15.11 -1.97 2.66
CA GLY A 273 16.43 -2.32 3.20
C GLY A 273 17.33 -1.10 3.39
N ALA A 274 17.35 -0.20 2.40
CA ALA A 274 18.09 1.06 2.48
C ALA A 274 17.60 1.94 3.65
N ALA A 275 16.28 2.04 3.85
CA ALA A 275 15.69 2.76 4.99
C ALA A 275 16.12 2.15 6.33
N ALA A 276 16.10 0.82 6.46
CA ALA A 276 16.48 0.11 7.68
C ALA A 276 17.98 0.28 8.00
N ILE A 277 18.85 0.17 6.99
CA ILE A 277 20.32 0.32 7.14
C ILE A 277 20.69 1.75 7.45
N ALA A 278 20.14 2.74 6.72
CA ALA A 278 20.42 4.15 6.93
C ALA A 278 19.86 4.65 8.27
N SER A 279 18.64 4.16 8.65
CA SER A 279 17.98 4.52 9.92
C SER A 279 18.13 6.02 10.24
N ASN A 280 18.63 6.38 11.40
CA ASN A 280 18.88 7.76 11.81
C ASN A 280 20.33 8.25 11.60
N ARG A 281 21.21 7.45 10.96
CA ARG A 281 22.64 7.76 10.80
C ARG A 281 22.90 9.08 10.07
N TYR A 282 22.08 9.40 9.08
CA TYR A 282 22.19 10.60 8.23
C TYR A 282 21.12 11.65 8.56
N GLY A 283 20.47 11.53 9.73
CA GLY A 283 19.28 12.32 10.05
C GLY A 283 18.08 11.92 9.15
N ARG A 284 17.04 12.74 9.16
CA ARG A 284 15.82 12.45 8.36
C ARG A 284 15.73 13.28 7.08
N ALA A 285 16.39 14.42 7.03
CA ALA A 285 16.33 15.32 5.87
C ALA A 285 17.06 14.75 4.64
N ALA A 286 18.31 14.28 4.81
CA ALA A 286 19.12 13.82 3.69
C ALA A 286 18.51 12.60 2.96
N PRO A 287 18.07 11.51 3.64
CA PRO A 287 17.40 10.40 2.96
C PRO A 287 16.08 10.80 2.30
N LEU A 288 15.33 11.73 2.91
CA LEU A 288 14.07 12.21 2.34
C LEU A 288 14.30 13.05 1.07
N ILE A 289 15.30 13.93 1.06
CA ILE A 289 15.71 14.68 -0.13
C ILE A 289 16.18 13.72 -1.24
N LEU A 290 16.99 12.72 -0.89
CA LEU A 290 17.44 11.71 -1.84
C LEU A 290 16.24 10.97 -2.47
N ALA A 291 15.28 10.55 -1.63
CA ALA A 291 14.13 9.80 -2.09
C ALA A 291 13.19 10.63 -2.96
N LEU A 292 12.77 11.81 -2.49
CA LEU A 292 11.83 12.67 -3.22
C LEU A 292 12.52 13.37 -4.41
N GLY A 293 13.77 13.79 -4.26
CA GLY A 293 14.56 14.33 -5.38
C GLY A 293 14.82 13.28 -6.47
N GLY A 294 15.09 12.03 -6.06
CA GLY A 294 15.19 10.92 -6.99
C GLY A 294 13.86 10.60 -7.69
N GLN A 295 12.71 10.74 -7.01
CA GLN A 295 11.39 10.64 -7.67
C GLN A 295 11.20 11.71 -8.76
N LEU A 296 11.58 12.96 -8.47
CA LEU A 296 11.54 14.04 -9.46
C LEU A 296 12.43 13.71 -10.67
N LEU A 297 13.62 13.14 -10.44
CA LEU A 297 14.50 12.69 -11.51
C LEU A 297 13.85 11.58 -12.36
N VAL A 298 13.21 10.57 -11.72
CA VAL A 298 12.52 9.52 -12.45
C VAL A 298 11.37 10.08 -13.29
N LEU A 299 10.55 10.96 -12.72
CA LEU A 299 9.46 11.61 -13.45
C LEU A 299 9.99 12.39 -14.66
N TRP A 300 11.15 13.02 -14.55
CA TRP A 300 11.80 13.71 -15.68
C TRP A 300 12.37 12.74 -16.70
N LEU A 301 13.02 11.63 -16.29
CA LEU A 301 13.58 10.61 -17.18
C LEU A 301 12.51 9.89 -18.02
N LEU A 302 11.28 9.81 -17.53
CA LEU A 302 10.15 9.15 -18.18
C LEU A 302 9.23 10.15 -18.91
N VAL A 303 9.81 11.24 -19.44
CA VAL A 303 9.11 12.21 -20.30
C VAL A 303 9.49 11.97 -21.76
N GLY A 304 8.52 11.95 -22.64
CA GLY A 304 8.72 11.85 -24.10
C GLY A 304 9.23 10.47 -24.53
N ARG A 305 10.25 10.43 -25.40
CA ARG A 305 10.81 9.16 -25.89
C ARG A 305 12.00 8.73 -25.03
N PHE A 306 11.98 7.49 -24.57
CA PHE A 306 13.06 6.89 -23.81
C PHE A 306 13.29 5.44 -24.23
N THR A 307 14.43 4.85 -23.84
CA THR A 307 14.77 3.47 -24.16
C THR A 307 14.14 2.47 -23.18
N PRO A 308 13.99 1.18 -23.57
CA PRO A 308 13.59 0.15 -22.62
C PRO A 308 14.45 0.13 -21.36
N ALA A 309 15.77 0.27 -21.48
CA ALA A 309 16.68 0.31 -20.33
C ALA A 309 16.37 1.48 -19.38
N THR A 310 16.04 2.65 -19.91
CA THR A 310 15.61 3.81 -19.11
C THR A 310 14.31 3.52 -18.37
N PHE A 311 13.37 2.82 -19.00
CA PHE A 311 12.10 2.45 -18.38
C PHE A 311 12.31 1.44 -17.26
N TYR A 312 13.10 0.37 -17.48
CA TYR A 312 13.43 -0.63 -16.46
C TYR A 312 14.09 0.01 -15.23
N PHE A 313 15.10 0.85 -15.49
CA PHE A 313 15.79 1.57 -14.42
C PHE A 313 14.84 2.55 -13.70
N GLY A 314 14.06 3.32 -14.45
CA GLY A 314 13.11 4.29 -13.91
C GLY A 314 12.02 3.64 -13.05
N ALA A 315 11.39 2.56 -13.54
CA ALA A 315 10.36 1.84 -12.79
C ALA A 315 10.92 1.20 -11.50
N GLY A 316 12.12 0.60 -11.58
CA GLY A 316 12.79 0.05 -10.39
C GLY A 316 13.15 1.13 -9.37
N LEU A 317 13.76 2.22 -9.83
CA LEU A 317 14.13 3.35 -8.96
C LEU A 317 12.89 4.00 -8.35
N PHE A 318 11.80 4.15 -9.12
CA PHE A 318 10.52 4.68 -8.66
C PHE A 318 10.00 3.92 -7.43
N GLN A 319 9.95 2.59 -7.52
CA GLN A 319 9.46 1.75 -6.43
C GLN A 319 10.40 1.75 -5.21
N ALA A 320 11.72 1.68 -5.43
CA ALA A 320 12.68 1.74 -4.33
C ALA A 320 12.61 3.06 -3.55
N LEU A 321 12.54 4.18 -4.27
CA LEU A 321 12.47 5.51 -3.67
C LEU A 321 11.11 5.79 -3.02
N PHE A 322 10.02 5.23 -3.56
CA PHE A 322 8.69 5.30 -2.94
C PHE A 322 8.72 4.72 -1.51
N VAL A 323 9.22 3.49 -1.37
CA VAL A 323 9.27 2.81 -0.06
C VAL A 323 10.26 3.50 0.89
N LEU A 324 11.40 3.95 0.37
CA LEU A 324 12.36 4.74 1.13
C LEU A 324 11.72 6.02 1.68
N ALA A 325 11.08 6.81 0.81
CA ALA A 325 10.40 8.07 1.19
C ALA A 325 9.33 7.83 2.24
N ASN A 326 8.46 6.84 2.03
CA ASN A 326 7.36 6.50 2.95
C ASN A 326 7.88 6.20 4.36
N SER A 327 8.95 5.41 4.48
CA SER A 327 9.57 5.06 5.76
C SER A 327 10.02 6.31 6.53
N TYR A 328 10.65 7.27 5.85
CA TYR A 328 11.10 8.51 6.49
C TYR A 328 9.97 9.50 6.77
N GLN A 329 8.93 9.56 5.94
CA GLN A 329 7.74 10.38 6.18
C GLN A 329 7.04 9.98 7.47
N LEU A 330 6.76 8.67 7.64
CA LEU A 330 6.18 8.15 8.87
C LEU A 330 7.10 8.41 10.08
N GLY A 331 8.42 8.27 9.90
CA GLY A 331 9.40 8.59 10.91
C GLY A 331 9.39 10.06 11.33
N VAL A 332 9.16 11.01 10.41
CA VAL A 332 9.04 12.44 10.74
C VAL A 332 7.79 12.70 11.56
N ILE A 333 6.64 12.17 11.12
CA ILE A 333 5.34 12.35 11.83
C ILE A 333 5.42 11.72 13.24
N SER A 334 5.94 10.50 13.36
CA SER A 334 6.02 9.78 14.64
C SER A 334 6.91 10.50 15.67
N LYS A 335 7.89 11.31 15.25
CA LYS A 335 8.76 12.08 16.15
C LYS A 335 7.99 13.17 16.91
N ILE A 336 7.00 13.78 16.27
CA ILE A 336 6.25 14.94 16.80
C ILE A 336 4.88 14.53 17.35
N ASP A 337 4.40 13.33 17.04
CA ASP A 337 3.15 12.76 17.55
C ASP A 337 3.36 12.11 18.93
N VAL A 338 3.56 12.92 19.94
CA VAL A 338 3.84 12.47 21.33
C VAL A 338 2.68 11.61 21.88
N LYS A 339 1.46 11.91 21.47
CA LYS A 339 0.25 11.18 21.91
C LYS A 339 -0.06 9.93 21.09
N GLY A 340 0.59 9.73 19.94
CA GLY A 340 0.38 8.60 19.04
C GLY A 340 -0.97 8.59 18.30
N ASN A 341 -1.73 9.67 18.35
CA ASN A 341 -3.06 9.76 17.77
C ASN A 341 -3.04 10.08 16.27
N PHE A 342 -2.02 10.80 15.81
CA PHE A 342 -1.94 11.29 14.44
C PHE A 342 -1.21 10.33 13.50
N LEU A 343 -0.38 9.42 14.00
CA LEU A 343 0.29 8.41 13.18
C LEU A 343 -0.73 7.49 12.49
N VAL A 344 -1.85 7.20 13.15
CA VAL A 344 -2.96 6.44 12.55
C VAL A 344 -3.61 7.25 11.42
N LEU A 345 -3.75 8.58 11.58
CA LEU A 345 -4.26 9.45 10.51
C LEU A 345 -3.30 9.52 9.31
N ALA A 346 -1.99 9.37 9.52
CA ALA A 346 -1.01 9.40 8.43
C ALA A 346 -1.31 8.32 7.39
N THR A 347 -1.62 7.10 7.81
CA THR A 347 -2.00 6.02 6.88
C THR A 347 -3.33 6.32 6.16
N GLY A 348 -4.26 6.99 6.83
CA GLY A 348 -5.51 7.48 6.22
C GLY A 348 -5.27 8.52 5.13
N PHE A 349 -4.41 9.51 5.37
CA PHE A 349 -4.03 10.53 4.39
C PHE A 349 -3.25 9.95 3.20
N GLN A 350 -2.37 8.99 3.46
CA GLN A 350 -1.67 8.23 2.41
C GLN A 350 -2.68 7.46 1.54
N GLY A 351 -3.63 6.76 2.16
CA GLY A 351 -4.70 6.07 1.45
C GLY A 351 -5.56 7.01 0.60
N LEU A 352 -5.98 8.16 1.18
CA LEU A 352 -6.72 9.19 0.42
C LEU A 352 -5.89 9.69 -0.78
N GLY A 353 -4.60 9.94 -0.59
CA GLY A 353 -3.71 10.33 -1.70
C GLY A 353 -3.66 9.27 -2.80
N SER A 354 -3.56 7.99 -2.43
CA SER A 354 -3.54 6.89 -3.39
C SER A 354 -4.85 6.74 -4.18
N ALA A 355 -5.98 7.11 -3.59
CA ALA A 355 -7.29 7.08 -4.24
C ALA A 355 -7.54 8.33 -5.11
N VAL A 356 -7.21 9.51 -4.60
CA VAL A 356 -7.51 10.79 -5.26
C VAL A 356 -6.50 11.09 -6.40
N GLY A 357 -5.23 10.67 -6.25
CA GLY A 357 -4.18 10.90 -7.23
C GLY A 357 -4.52 10.45 -8.66
N PRO A 358 -4.98 9.21 -8.87
CA PRO A 358 -5.42 8.73 -10.18
C PRO A 358 -6.58 9.56 -10.77
N GLY A 359 -7.53 9.99 -9.94
CA GLY A 359 -8.65 10.83 -10.38
C GLY A 359 -8.20 12.22 -10.84
N ILE A 360 -7.25 12.85 -10.12
CA ILE A 360 -6.66 14.12 -10.55
C ILE A 360 -5.86 13.90 -11.85
N ALA A 361 -5.03 12.87 -11.92
CA ALA A 361 -4.27 12.52 -13.12
C ALA A 361 -5.20 12.34 -14.33
N ALA A 362 -6.31 11.61 -14.16
CA ALA A 362 -7.32 11.40 -15.18
C ALA A 362 -7.89 12.70 -15.75
N SER A 363 -8.16 13.68 -14.88
CA SER A 363 -8.72 14.98 -15.30
C SER A 363 -7.76 15.86 -16.09
N LEU A 364 -6.45 15.53 -16.07
CA LEU A 364 -5.40 16.30 -16.75
C LEU A 364 -5.01 15.73 -18.11
N ILE A 365 -5.46 14.53 -18.46
CA ILE A 365 -5.15 13.90 -19.74
C ILE A 365 -5.88 14.62 -20.86
N ASP A 366 -5.14 14.92 -21.92
CA ASP A 366 -5.64 15.58 -23.11
C ASP A 366 -5.14 14.82 -24.35
N HIS A 367 -6.02 14.08 -25.01
CA HIS A 367 -5.77 13.37 -26.27
C HIS A 367 -4.45 12.54 -26.29
N GLY A 368 -4.19 11.72 -25.26
CA GLY A 368 -3.00 10.85 -25.19
C GLY A 368 -1.71 11.58 -24.77
N ASP A 369 -1.79 12.83 -24.33
CA ASP A 369 -0.65 13.53 -23.74
C ASP A 369 -0.58 13.30 -22.23
N TYR A 370 0.36 12.45 -21.81
CA TYR A 370 0.62 12.14 -20.41
C TYR A 370 1.61 13.10 -19.73
N SER A 371 2.11 14.11 -20.44
CA SER A 371 3.11 15.06 -19.89
C SER A 371 2.56 15.84 -18.69
N ARG A 372 1.26 16.17 -18.72
CA ARG A 372 0.59 16.86 -17.61
C ARG A 372 0.52 16.00 -16.34
N ILE A 373 0.43 14.66 -16.47
CA ILE A 373 0.50 13.73 -15.32
C ILE A 373 1.88 13.80 -14.68
N ASN A 374 2.96 13.76 -15.49
CA ASN A 374 4.31 13.91 -14.99
C ASN A 374 4.52 15.27 -14.29
N GLN A 375 3.97 16.36 -14.85
CA GLN A 375 4.04 17.70 -14.26
C GLN A 375 3.27 17.77 -12.92
N MET A 376 2.05 17.23 -12.87
CA MET A 376 1.26 17.14 -11.64
C MET A 376 2.01 16.33 -10.57
N ALA A 377 2.52 15.15 -10.95
CA ALA A 377 3.24 14.27 -10.04
C ALA A 377 4.51 14.96 -9.52
N ALA A 378 5.27 15.65 -10.39
CA ALA A 378 6.44 16.41 -10.01
C ALA A 378 6.11 17.58 -9.07
N LEU A 379 5.04 18.33 -9.36
CA LEU A 379 4.58 19.43 -8.52
C LEU A 379 4.18 18.94 -7.11
N PHE A 380 3.37 17.87 -7.03
CA PHE A 380 2.92 17.32 -5.77
C PHE A 380 4.08 16.72 -4.96
N CYS A 381 5.01 16.03 -5.63
CA CYS A 381 6.23 15.51 -5.00
C CYS A 381 7.10 16.65 -4.46
N LEU A 382 7.32 17.72 -5.25
CA LEU A 382 8.12 18.87 -4.84
C LEU A 382 7.48 19.62 -3.66
N VAL A 383 6.18 19.92 -3.73
CA VAL A 383 5.47 20.59 -2.62
C VAL A 383 5.50 19.74 -1.37
N GLY A 384 5.22 18.44 -1.48
CA GLY A 384 5.31 17.50 -0.36
C GLY A 384 6.72 17.47 0.25
N MET A 385 7.77 17.46 -0.58
CA MET A 385 9.16 17.53 -0.11
C MET A 385 9.44 18.81 0.68
N LEU A 386 9.05 19.96 0.15
CA LEU A 386 9.27 21.25 0.82
C LEU A 386 8.52 21.33 2.17
N MET A 387 7.28 20.82 2.21
CA MET A 387 6.51 20.75 3.46
C MET A 387 7.17 19.84 4.50
N PHE A 388 7.67 18.66 4.11
CA PHE A 388 8.41 17.80 5.04
C PHE A 388 9.72 18.44 5.52
N LEU A 389 10.47 19.10 4.64
CA LEU A 389 11.69 19.81 5.02
C LEU A 389 11.40 20.96 5.99
N PHE A 390 10.29 21.68 5.80
CA PHE A 390 9.81 22.68 6.73
C PHE A 390 9.53 22.08 8.12
N VAL A 391 8.79 20.97 8.18
CA VAL A 391 8.51 20.24 9.44
C VAL A 391 9.81 19.82 10.11
N ILE A 392 10.76 19.21 9.38
CA ILE A 392 12.05 18.77 9.91
C ILE A 392 12.84 19.97 10.45
N HIS A 393 12.86 21.09 9.72
CA HIS A 393 13.57 22.30 10.14
C HIS A 393 13.02 22.86 11.46
N ARG A 394 11.69 22.94 11.58
CA ARG A 394 11.01 23.44 12.78
C ARG A 394 11.15 22.51 14.00
N THR A 395 11.40 21.22 13.76
CA THR A 395 11.49 20.20 14.82
C THR A 395 12.91 19.75 15.10
N ARG A 396 13.94 20.48 14.64
CA ARG A 396 15.36 20.14 14.85
C ARG A 396 15.76 20.00 16.32
N HIS A 397 15.16 20.82 17.20
CA HIS A 397 15.46 20.87 18.62
C HIS A 397 14.66 19.87 19.47
N VAL A 398 13.72 19.15 18.86
CA VAL A 398 12.94 18.12 19.56
C VAL A 398 13.83 16.88 19.71
N GLY A 399 14.23 16.57 20.94
CA GLY A 399 14.96 15.35 21.30
C GLY A 399 14.12 14.12 20.92
N SER A 400 14.78 12.97 20.68
CA SER A 400 14.03 11.72 20.50
C SER A 400 13.43 11.31 21.85
N PRO A 401 12.12 11.06 21.96
CA PRO A 401 11.50 10.61 23.22
C PRO A 401 12.14 9.34 23.83
N LEU A 402 12.82 8.54 22.99
CA LEU A 402 13.53 7.33 23.41
C LEU A 402 14.91 7.63 24.06
N ALA A 403 15.44 8.82 23.94
CA ALA A 403 16.70 9.21 24.59
C ALA A 403 16.49 9.64 26.05
N GLU A 404 15.36 10.31 26.35
CA GLU A 404 15.03 10.74 27.73
C GLU A 404 14.74 9.57 28.67
N ASN A 405 14.07 8.52 28.18
CA ASN A 405 13.81 7.33 29.00
C ASN A 405 15.06 6.49 29.33
N ARG A 406 16.18 6.65 28.60
CA ARG A 406 17.44 5.98 28.93
C ARG A 406 18.24 6.71 29.98
N VAL A 407 18.08 8.03 30.12
CA VAL A 407 18.74 8.82 31.15
C VAL A 407 18.04 8.68 32.50
N SER A 408 16.68 8.63 32.49
CA SER A 408 15.86 8.44 33.70
C SER A 408 15.88 6.99 34.25
N ALA A 409 16.38 6.01 33.51
CA ALA A 409 16.54 4.63 33.95
C ALA A 409 17.99 4.30 34.43
N ALA A 410 18.90 5.29 34.36
CA ALA A 410 20.29 5.16 34.76
C ALA A 410 20.62 5.96 36.06
N ASP A 411 19.66 6.76 36.56
CA ASP A 411 19.67 7.40 37.91
C ASP A 411 18.75 6.60 38.85
#